data_d7924aaec19ca5ddfcb072a06a532ee3
#
_entry.id   d7924aaec19ca5ddfcb072a06a532ee3
#
_cell.length_a   1.000
_cell.length_b   1.000
_cell.length_c   1.000
_cell.angle_alpha   90.00
_cell.angle_beta   90.00
_cell.angle_gamma   90.00
#
_symmetry.space_group_name_H-M   'P 1'
#
loop_
_entity.id
_entity.type
_entity.pdbx_description
1 polymer ?
#
loop_
_entity_poly.entity_id
_entity_poly.type
_entity_poly.pdbx_seq_one_letter_code
_entity_poly.pdbx_strand_id
1 'polypeptide(L)'
;YILFEITSDGYTLREATAEQVEQFIESIRPKESQIPELDLSAEAIKPLGEIDFSQSPQFGAKAANLSELRRILPADMTPEGQAIPFSFYHRFMLANSFYDILVRMLAIPGFAQDADLREAELAKFRKRLRQAPMPNDLSAEIALLHSSFPTDTALRCRSSTNNEDLPGFNGAGLYDSCTHYPHEGSLEESIK
;
A
#
# COMPACT_ATOMS: atom_id res chain seq x y z
N TYR A 1 27.00 -0.31 7.72
CA TYR A 1 26.68 -0.88 6.40
C TYR A 1 27.62 -2.03 6.06
N ILE A 2 27.09 -3.03 5.35
CA ILE A 2 27.83 -4.23 4.93
C ILE A 2 27.86 -4.26 3.40
N LEU A 3 29.04 -4.48 2.81
CA LEU A 3 29.17 -4.81 1.41
C LEU A 3 29.09 -6.33 1.26
N PHE A 4 28.10 -6.77 0.47
CA PHE A 4 27.88 -8.17 0.13
C PHE A 4 28.20 -8.37 -1.35
N GLU A 5 29.20 -9.17 -1.64
CA GLU A 5 29.63 -9.47 -3.02
C GLU A 5 29.45 -10.96 -3.28
N ILE A 6 28.80 -11.29 -4.40
CA ILE A 6 28.61 -12.66 -4.87
C ILE A 6 29.47 -12.87 -6.11
N THR A 7 30.23 -13.94 -6.14
CA THR A 7 31.06 -14.37 -7.28
C THR A 7 30.72 -15.80 -7.66
N SER A 8 31.27 -16.30 -8.79
CA SER A 8 31.15 -17.71 -9.18
C SER A 8 31.69 -18.69 -8.13
N ASP A 9 32.63 -18.26 -7.30
CA ASP A 9 33.37 -19.11 -6.36
C ASP A 9 32.85 -18.98 -4.91
N GLY A 10 31.87 -18.09 -4.67
CA GLY A 10 31.29 -17.90 -3.36
C GLY A 10 30.80 -16.47 -3.10
N TYR A 11 30.82 -16.08 -1.82
CA TYR A 11 30.44 -14.74 -1.42
C TYR A 11 31.41 -14.16 -0.41
N THR A 12 31.46 -12.84 -0.33
CA THR A 12 32.18 -12.11 0.70
C THR A 12 31.26 -11.12 1.42
N LEU A 13 31.49 -10.98 2.72
CA LEU A 13 30.85 -9.98 3.57
C LEU A 13 31.94 -9.17 4.25
N ARG A 14 31.88 -7.85 4.10
CA ARG A 14 32.81 -6.94 4.80
C ARG A 14 32.11 -5.62 5.14
N GLU A 15 32.68 -4.88 6.04
CA GLU A 15 32.22 -3.52 6.30
C GLU A 15 32.40 -2.65 5.06
N ALA A 16 31.36 -1.92 4.69
CA ALA A 16 31.42 -0.97 3.59
C ALA A 16 32.07 0.34 4.05
N THR A 17 32.94 0.92 3.23
CA THR A 17 33.47 2.26 3.50
C THR A 17 32.39 3.32 3.33
N ALA A 18 32.53 4.48 3.97
CA ALA A 18 31.60 5.59 3.83
C ALA A 18 31.44 6.00 2.36
N GLU A 19 32.54 6.05 1.60
CA GLU A 19 32.55 6.37 0.19
C GLU A 19 31.75 5.35 -0.65
N GLN A 20 31.89 4.05 -0.39
CA GLN A 20 31.13 3.00 -1.07
C GLN A 20 29.63 3.12 -0.79
N VAL A 21 29.26 3.44 0.45
CA VAL A 21 27.87 3.68 0.84
C VAL A 21 27.30 4.87 0.11
N GLU A 22 28.02 5.99 0.08
CA GLU A 22 27.59 7.22 -0.56
C GLU A 22 27.42 7.03 -2.08
N GLN A 23 28.39 6.41 -2.74
CA GLN A 23 28.30 6.09 -4.18
C GLN A 23 27.12 5.17 -4.49
N PHE A 24 26.88 4.16 -3.67
CA PHE A 24 25.75 3.26 -3.84
C PHE A 24 24.41 4.01 -3.67
N ILE A 25 24.25 4.77 -2.59
CA ILE A 25 23.04 5.57 -2.33
C ILE A 25 22.79 6.54 -3.48
N GLU A 26 23.82 7.22 -3.97
CA GLU A 26 23.67 8.16 -5.09
C GLU A 26 23.31 7.43 -6.40
N SER A 27 23.84 6.22 -6.62
CA SER A 27 23.52 5.41 -7.82
C SER A 27 22.06 4.96 -7.86
N ILE A 28 21.44 4.73 -6.71
CA ILE A 28 20.04 4.27 -6.61
C ILE A 28 19.06 5.42 -6.32
N ARG A 29 19.56 6.63 -6.06
CA ARG A 29 18.73 7.81 -5.81
C ARG A 29 17.90 8.15 -7.05
N PRO A 30 16.57 8.22 -6.95
CA PRO A 30 15.75 8.67 -8.06
C PRO A 30 16.15 10.08 -8.48
N LYS A 31 16.43 10.28 -9.76
CA LYS A 31 16.80 11.61 -10.31
C LYS A 31 15.60 12.55 -10.37
N GLU A 32 14.40 11.98 -10.51
CA GLU A 32 13.15 12.74 -10.58
C GLU A 32 12.12 12.07 -9.65
N SER A 33 11.26 12.88 -9.03
CA SER A 33 10.12 12.37 -8.29
C SER A 33 9.16 11.67 -9.24
N GLN A 34 8.90 10.40 -9.02
CA GLN A 34 7.88 9.66 -9.76
C GLN A 34 6.54 9.90 -9.05
N ILE A 35 5.62 10.55 -9.73
CA ILE A 35 4.25 10.73 -9.27
C ILE A 35 3.40 9.75 -10.07
N PRO A 36 2.94 8.65 -9.47
CA PRO A 36 2.11 7.69 -10.17
C PRO A 36 0.76 8.29 -10.52
N GLU A 37 0.20 7.82 -11.61
CA GLU A 37 -1.16 8.20 -12.02
C GLU A 37 -2.16 7.78 -10.95
N LEU A 38 -3.09 8.67 -10.63
CA LEU A 38 -4.18 8.44 -9.68
C LEU A 38 -5.50 8.79 -10.37
N ASP A 39 -6.34 7.79 -10.53
CA ASP A 39 -7.69 7.95 -11.06
C ASP A 39 -8.72 7.62 -9.97
N LEU A 40 -9.53 8.60 -9.60
CA LEU A 40 -10.59 8.49 -8.58
C LEU A 40 -11.97 8.22 -9.18
N SER A 41 -12.07 7.97 -10.47
CA SER A 41 -13.37 7.78 -11.17
C SER A 41 -14.06 6.45 -10.83
N ALA A 42 -13.32 5.44 -10.34
CA ALA A 42 -13.93 4.23 -9.85
C ALA A 42 -14.54 4.47 -8.46
N GLU A 43 -15.85 4.35 -8.34
CA GLU A 43 -16.59 4.66 -7.11
C GLU A 43 -17.03 3.42 -6.33
N ALA A 44 -16.97 2.24 -6.92
CA ALA A 44 -17.45 0.99 -6.33
C ALA A 44 -16.33 -0.04 -6.16
N ILE A 45 -16.45 -0.85 -5.12
CA ILE A 45 -15.66 -2.07 -4.93
C ILE A 45 -16.00 -3.05 -6.07
N LYS A 46 -14.98 -3.68 -6.64
CA LYS A 46 -15.15 -4.62 -7.76
C LYS A 46 -14.56 -6.00 -7.47
N PRO A 47 -15.23 -7.07 -7.92
CA PRO A 47 -14.58 -8.38 -8.00
C PRO A 47 -13.32 -8.31 -8.87
N LEU A 48 -12.27 -9.04 -8.49
CA LEU A 48 -11.02 -9.08 -9.27
C LEU A 48 -11.24 -9.52 -10.73
N GLY A 49 -12.24 -10.36 -10.99
CA GLY A 49 -12.58 -10.78 -12.35
C GLY A 49 -13.16 -9.69 -13.25
N GLU A 50 -13.55 -8.54 -12.69
CA GLU A 50 -14.12 -7.40 -13.40
C GLU A 50 -13.15 -6.25 -13.60
N ILE A 51 -11.89 -6.43 -13.19
CA ILE A 51 -10.82 -5.45 -13.29
C ILE A 51 -9.83 -5.94 -14.35
N ASP A 52 -9.15 -5.02 -15.02
CA ASP A 52 -8.04 -5.29 -15.91
C ASP A 52 -6.81 -4.43 -15.59
N PHE A 53 -5.71 -4.68 -16.29
CA PHE A 53 -4.44 -3.99 -16.04
C PHE A 53 -4.54 -2.47 -16.26
N SER A 54 -5.38 -1.99 -17.16
CA SER A 54 -5.57 -0.55 -17.42
C SER A 54 -6.16 0.19 -16.22
N GLN A 55 -6.79 -0.52 -15.28
CA GLN A 55 -7.39 0.04 -14.07
C GLN A 55 -6.41 0.10 -12.88
N SER A 56 -5.13 -0.16 -13.09
CA SER A 56 -4.09 0.06 -12.09
C SER A 56 -4.09 1.48 -11.47
N PRO A 57 -4.36 2.58 -12.21
CA PRO A 57 -4.50 3.92 -11.61
C PRO A 57 -5.69 4.06 -10.64
N GLN A 58 -6.67 3.15 -10.67
CA GLN A 58 -7.87 3.16 -9.84
C GLN A 58 -7.79 2.21 -8.65
N PHE A 59 -7.18 1.02 -8.84
CA PHE A 59 -7.19 -0.08 -7.85
C PHE A 59 -5.80 -0.51 -7.36
N GLY A 60 -4.75 0.04 -7.95
CA GLY A 60 -3.36 -0.29 -7.65
C GLY A 60 -2.82 -1.49 -8.41
N ALA A 61 -1.49 -1.59 -8.44
CA ALA A 61 -0.78 -2.57 -9.26
C ALA A 61 -1.06 -4.01 -8.83
N LYS A 62 -1.12 -4.31 -7.53
CA LYS A 62 -1.38 -5.69 -7.07
C LYS A 62 -2.77 -6.20 -7.47
N ALA A 63 -3.80 -5.37 -7.35
CA ALA A 63 -5.15 -5.76 -7.77
C ALA A 63 -5.22 -5.97 -9.27
N ALA A 64 -4.67 -5.04 -10.05
CA ALA A 64 -4.64 -5.12 -11.51
C ALA A 64 -3.86 -6.34 -12.01
N ASN A 65 -2.66 -6.61 -11.48
CA ASN A 65 -1.86 -7.76 -11.85
C ASN A 65 -2.53 -9.09 -11.47
N LEU A 66 -3.15 -9.17 -10.29
CA LEU A 66 -3.87 -10.39 -9.89
C LEU A 66 -5.10 -10.62 -10.77
N SER A 67 -5.77 -9.57 -11.21
CA SER A 67 -6.90 -9.65 -12.14
C SER A 67 -6.47 -10.19 -13.51
N GLU A 68 -5.32 -9.76 -14.04
CA GLU A 68 -4.76 -10.32 -15.27
C GLU A 68 -4.35 -11.78 -15.10
N LEU A 69 -3.76 -12.17 -13.98
CA LEU A 69 -3.46 -13.57 -13.70
C LEU A 69 -4.72 -14.44 -13.71
N ARG A 70 -5.85 -13.94 -13.17
CA ARG A 70 -7.15 -14.64 -13.20
C ARG A 70 -7.72 -14.84 -14.61
N ARG A 71 -7.35 -14.00 -15.56
CA ARG A 71 -7.76 -14.15 -16.97
C ARG A 71 -6.95 -15.22 -17.71
N ILE A 72 -5.71 -15.45 -17.27
CA ILE A 72 -4.74 -16.31 -17.97
C ILE A 72 -4.69 -17.69 -17.35
N LEU A 73 -4.80 -17.78 -16.02
CA LEU A 73 -4.66 -19.02 -15.26
C LEU A 73 -6.02 -19.67 -14.98
N PRO A 74 -6.06 -21.00 -14.78
CA PRO A 74 -7.22 -21.70 -14.27
C PRO A 74 -7.73 -21.10 -12.95
N ALA A 75 -9.05 -21.10 -12.75
CA ALA A 75 -9.69 -20.46 -11.60
C ALA A 75 -9.23 -21.03 -10.24
N ASP A 76 -8.83 -22.29 -10.18
CA ASP A 76 -8.30 -22.97 -8.99
C ASP A 76 -6.87 -22.55 -8.63
N MET A 77 -6.16 -21.90 -9.54
CA MET A 77 -4.81 -21.38 -9.31
C MET A 77 -4.78 -19.93 -8.83
N THR A 78 -5.91 -19.24 -8.82
CA THR A 78 -6.01 -17.84 -8.42
C THR A 78 -7.09 -17.63 -7.37
N PRO A 79 -6.82 -16.86 -6.30
CA PRO A 79 -7.81 -16.63 -5.26
C PRO A 79 -8.99 -15.80 -5.77
N GLU A 80 -10.16 -16.03 -5.20
CA GLU A 80 -11.27 -15.08 -5.24
C GLU A 80 -10.91 -13.82 -4.46
N GLY A 81 -11.45 -12.67 -4.86
CA GLY A 81 -11.18 -11.41 -4.16
C GLY A 81 -11.95 -10.23 -4.72
N GLN A 82 -11.90 -9.18 -3.94
CA GLN A 82 -12.50 -7.87 -4.25
C GLN A 82 -11.41 -6.81 -4.19
N ALA A 83 -11.48 -5.80 -5.03
CA ALA A 83 -10.58 -4.65 -4.99
C ALA A 83 -11.35 -3.39 -4.59
N ILE A 84 -10.79 -2.67 -3.62
CA ILE A 84 -11.31 -1.40 -3.13
C ILE A 84 -10.58 -0.30 -3.89
N PRO A 85 -11.29 0.63 -4.58
CA PRO A 85 -10.65 1.68 -5.37
C PRO A 85 -10.07 2.79 -4.48
N PHE A 86 -9.12 3.54 -5.02
CA PHE A 86 -8.50 4.68 -4.33
C PHE A 86 -9.48 5.79 -3.93
N SER A 87 -10.63 5.89 -4.58
CA SER A 87 -11.70 6.81 -4.20
C SER A 87 -12.17 6.59 -2.76
N PHE A 88 -12.15 5.34 -2.25
CA PHE A 88 -12.47 5.03 -0.85
C PHE A 88 -11.46 5.65 0.11
N TYR A 89 -10.16 5.45 -0.15
CA TYR A 89 -9.11 6.09 0.62
C TYR A 89 -9.24 7.62 0.57
N HIS A 90 -9.48 8.19 -0.60
CA HIS A 90 -9.65 9.64 -0.77
C HIS A 90 -10.83 10.18 0.03
N ARG A 91 -12.00 9.51 -0.03
CA ARG A 91 -13.20 9.88 0.75
C ARG A 91 -12.95 9.80 2.25
N PHE A 92 -12.28 8.74 2.72
CA PHE A 92 -11.88 8.60 4.13
C PHE A 92 -10.95 9.72 4.58
N MET A 93 -9.95 10.08 3.77
CA MET A 93 -9.01 11.17 4.05
C MET A 93 -9.70 12.53 4.12
N LEU A 94 -10.62 12.81 3.19
CA LEU A 94 -11.40 14.04 3.18
C LEU A 94 -12.34 14.15 4.39
N ALA A 95 -13.12 13.11 4.67
CA ALA A 95 -14.09 13.10 5.76
C ALA A 95 -13.45 13.34 7.14
N ASN A 96 -12.18 12.94 7.31
CA ASN A 96 -11.43 13.10 8.54
C ASN A 96 -10.42 14.27 8.50
N SER A 97 -10.44 15.11 7.47
CA SER A 97 -9.52 16.25 7.28
C SER A 97 -8.03 15.85 7.35
N PHE A 98 -7.69 14.64 6.92
CA PHE A 98 -6.32 14.13 6.99
C PHE A 98 -5.37 14.83 6.02
N TYR A 99 -5.85 15.33 4.89
CA TYR A 99 -5.00 16.11 3.98
C TYR A 99 -4.51 17.40 4.63
N ASP A 100 -5.36 18.09 5.43
CA ASP A 100 -4.93 19.28 6.17
C ASP A 100 -3.92 18.95 7.26
N ILE A 101 -4.06 17.78 7.88
CA ILE A 101 -3.11 17.30 8.89
C ILE A 101 -1.76 16.99 8.21
N LEU A 102 -1.77 16.35 7.04
CA LEU A 102 -0.55 16.08 6.25
C LEU A 102 0.17 17.38 5.88
N VAL A 103 -0.54 18.38 5.36
CA VAL A 103 0.04 19.67 5.00
C VAL A 103 0.72 20.33 6.21
N ARG A 104 0.05 20.33 7.36
CA ARG A 104 0.62 20.88 8.61
C ARG A 104 1.82 20.08 9.09
N MET A 105 1.78 18.76 9.01
CA MET A 105 2.89 17.89 9.41
C MET A 105 4.13 18.11 8.53
N LEU A 106 3.95 18.22 7.21
CA LEU A 106 5.04 18.48 6.27
C LEU A 106 5.66 19.86 6.45
N ALA A 107 4.90 20.82 7.00
CA ALA A 107 5.36 22.18 7.29
C ALA A 107 6.12 22.31 8.63
N ILE A 108 6.23 21.25 9.43
CA ILE A 108 6.97 21.28 10.70
C ILE A 108 8.47 21.55 10.40
N PRO A 109 9.09 22.58 11.02
CA PRO A 109 10.50 22.83 10.83
C PRO A 109 11.35 21.60 11.19
N GLY A 110 12.23 21.20 10.29
CA GLY A 110 13.08 20.02 10.46
C GLY A 110 12.47 18.69 10.03
N PHE A 111 11.19 18.61 9.69
CA PHE A 111 10.53 17.35 9.33
C PHE A 111 11.26 16.55 8.24
N ALA A 112 11.78 17.23 7.20
CA ALA A 112 12.48 16.57 6.11
C ALA A 112 13.91 16.11 6.50
N GLN A 113 14.58 16.80 7.42
CA GLN A 113 15.98 16.60 7.78
C GLN A 113 16.17 15.72 9.03
N ASP A 114 15.28 15.85 10.00
CA ASP A 114 15.34 15.11 11.27
C ASP A 114 14.53 13.82 11.17
N ALA A 115 15.22 12.68 11.21
CA ALA A 115 14.61 11.37 11.09
C ALA A 115 13.76 11.00 12.30
N ASP A 116 14.20 11.36 13.50
CA ASP A 116 13.50 11.04 14.75
C ASP A 116 12.20 11.84 14.87
N LEU A 117 12.26 13.14 14.54
CA LEU A 117 11.08 13.99 14.47
C LEU A 117 10.07 13.45 13.45
N ARG A 118 10.54 13.09 12.26
CA ARG A 118 9.70 12.56 11.18
C ARG A 118 9.03 11.26 11.60
N GLU A 119 9.78 10.33 12.21
CA GLU A 119 9.23 9.07 12.70
C GLU A 119 8.16 9.30 13.77
N ALA A 120 8.41 10.18 14.74
CA ALA A 120 7.47 10.51 15.79
C ALA A 120 6.16 11.12 15.24
N GLU A 121 6.24 12.05 14.29
CA GLU A 121 5.06 12.68 13.70
C GLU A 121 4.28 11.70 12.80
N LEU A 122 4.96 10.87 12.02
CA LEU A 122 4.33 9.82 11.23
C LEU A 122 3.66 8.76 12.11
N ALA A 123 4.25 8.41 13.25
CA ALA A 123 3.63 7.49 14.21
C ALA A 123 2.31 8.06 14.78
N LYS A 124 2.30 9.36 15.13
CA LYS A 124 1.08 10.06 15.58
C LYS A 124 0.02 10.08 14.48
N PHE A 125 0.43 10.34 13.24
CA PHE A 125 -0.47 10.36 12.09
C PHE A 125 -1.08 8.98 11.83
N ARG A 126 -0.28 7.90 11.79
CA ARG A 126 -0.76 6.52 11.66
C ARG A 126 -1.75 6.14 12.76
N LYS A 127 -1.45 6.54 14.01
CA LYS A 127 -2.37 6.32 15.14
C LYS A 127 -3.73 7.00 14.92
N ARG A 128 -3.72 8.25 14.43
CA ARG A 128 -4.96 8.99 14.13
C ARG A 128 -5.75 8.33 13.00
N LEU A 129 -5.09 7.86 11.93
CA LEU A 129 -5.73 7.13 10.85
C LEU A 129 -6.47 5.88 11.37
N ARG A 130 -5.79 5.06 12.17
CA ARG A 130 -6.40 3.84 12.75
C ARG A 130 -7.59 4.13 13.68
N GLN A 131 -7.58 5.23 14.39
CA GLN A 131 -8.63 5.61 15.34
C GLN A 131 -9.78 6.42 14.72
N ALA A 132 -9.61 6.87 13.48
CA ALA A 132 -10.61 7.70 12.82
C ALA A 132 -11.89 6.91 12.49
N PRO A 133 -13.06 7.53 12.60
CA PRO A 133 -14.31 6.89 12.20
C PRO A 133 -14.33 6.67 10.67
N MET A 134 -14.83 5.51 10.28
CA MET A 134 -15.15 5.25 8.87
C MET A 134 -16.43 6.02 8.51
N PRO A 135 -16.49 6.74 7.39
CA PRO A 135 -17.73 7.32 6.90
C PRO A 135 -18.82 6.26 6.71
N ASN A 136 -20.06 6.58 7.05
CA ASN A 136 -21.17 5.61 7.06
C ASN A 136 -21.39 4.93 5.71
N ASP A 137 -21.22 5.66 4.63
CA ASP A 137 -21.33 5.15 3.27
C ASP A 137 -20.24 4.13 2.95
N LEU A 138 -18.99 4.41 3.32
CA LEU A 138 -17.87 3.46 3.17
C LEU A 138 -18.05 2.24 4.07
N SER A 139 -18.50 2.44 5.33
CA SER A 139 -18.83 1.34 6.24
C SER A 139 -19.85 0.38 5.63
N ALA A 140 -20.92 0.92 5.04
CA ALA A 140 -21.96 0.11 4.41
C ALA A 140 -21.41 -0.71 3.23
N GLU A 141 -20.58 -0.11 2.38
CA GLU A 141 -19.99 -0.82 1.24
C GLU A 141 -18.97 -1.89 1.68
N ILE A 142 -18.18 -1.62 2.72
CA ILE A 142 -17.26 -2.60 3.31
C ILE A 142 -18.04 -3.75 3.96
N ALA A 143 -19.17 -3.48 4.61
CA ALA A 143 -20.03 -4.53 5.16
C ALA A 143 -20.64 -5.41 4.07
N LEU A 144 -21.06 -4.84 2.93
CA LEU A 144 -21.53 -5.58 1.76
C LEU A 144 -20.40 -6.45 1.17
N LEU A 145 -19.19 -5.89 1.03
CA LEU A 145 -18.02 -6.66 0.61
C LEU A 145 -17.78 -7.85 1.56
N HIS A 146 -17.78 -7.61 2.87
CA HIS A 146 -17.57 -8.68 3.85
C HIS A 146 -18.63 -9.77 3.73
N SER A 147 -19.88 -9.40 3.54
CA SER A 147 -21.00 -10.35 3.39
C SER A 147 -20.99 -11.13 2.08
N SER A 148 -20.18 -10.72 1.09
CA SER A 148 -20.04 -11.45 -0.18
C SER A 148 -19.18 -12.72 -0.07
N PHE A 149 -18.48 -12.90 1.06
CA PHE A 149 -17.70 -14.09 1.35
C PHE A 149 -18.43 -14.99 2.36
N PRO A 150 -18.17 -16.32 2.35
CA PRO A 150 -18.71 -17.22 3.36
C PRO A 150 -18.29 -16.78 4.77
N THR A 151 -19.18 -16.90 5.74
CA THR A 151 -19.02 -16.38 7.12
C THR A 151 -17.89 -17.02 7.92
N ASP A 152 -17.41 -18.18 7.48
CA ASP A 152 -16.31 -18.94 8.09
C ASP A 152 -14.97 -18.73 7.37
N THR A 153 -14.92 -17.85 6.37
CA THR A 153 -13.74 -17.61 5.55
C THR A 153 -12.86 -16.50 6.15
N ALA A 154 -11.59 -16.81 6.37
CA ALA A 154 -10.59 -15.80 6.69
C ALA A 154 -10.21 -15.01 5.43
N LEU A 155 -10.20 -13.67 5.52
CA LEU A 155 -9.89 -12.79 4.41
C LEU A 155 -8.47 -12.23 4.52
N ARG A 156 -7.70 -12.31 3.45
CA ARG A 156 -6.37 -11.68 3.40
C ARG A 156 -6.50 -10.27 2.83
N CYS A 157 -6.39 -9.27 3.70
CA CYS A 157 -6.31 -7.86 3.31
C CYS A 157 -4.89 -7.53 2.87
N ARG A 158 -4.75 -6.99 1.68
CA ARG A 158 -3.46 -6.61 1.09
C ARG A 158 -3.51 -5.18 0.58
N SER A 159 -2.47 -4.41 0.86
CA SER A 159 -2.28 -3.13 0.20
C SER A 159 -2.18 -3.32 -1.32
N SER A 160 -2.81 -2.44 -2.06
CA SER A 160 -2.68 -2.36 -3.52
C SER A 160 -2.50 -0.89 -3.86
N THR A 161 -1.28 -0.47 -4.11
CA THR A 161 -0.94 0.92 -4.38
C THR A 161 -0.42 1.07 -5.80
N ASN A 162 -0.40 2.30 -6.29
CA ASN A 162 0.22 2.64 -7.56
C ASN A 162 1.71 3.03 -7.42
N ASN A 163 2.26 2.94 -6.20
CA ASN A 163 3.67 3.27 -5.90
C ASN A 163 4.59 2.06 -5.80
N GLU A 164 4.07 0.82 -5.78
CA GLU A 164 4.88 -0.35 -5.46
C GLU A 164 5.78 -0.81 -6.61
N ASP A 165 5.35 -0.61 -7.85
CA ASP A 165 6.01 -1.14 -9.06
C ASP A 165 6.48 -0.01 -9.99
N LEU A 166 6.97 1.10 -9.44
CA LEU A 166 7.52 2.19 -10.24
C LEU A 166 8.91 1.85 -10.78
N PRO A 167 9.28 2.30 -11.98
CA PRO A 167 10.62 2.09 -12.51
C PRO A 167 11.70 2.61 -11.56
N GLY A 168 12.63 1.73 -11.15
CA GLY A 168 13.71 2.08 -10.24
C GLY A 168 13.31 2.25 -8.77
N PHE A 169 12.07 1.92 -8.40
CA PHE A 169 11.60 1.93 -7.02
C PHE A 169 11.07 0.55 -6.61
N ASN A 170 11.58 0.04 -5.51
CA ASN A 170 11.10 -1.21 -4.91
C ASN A 170 10.35 -0.90 -3.62
N GLY A 171 9.02 -1.05 -3.66
CA GLY A 171 8.13 -0.86 -2.52
C GLY A 171 7.99 -2.06 -1.59
N ALA A 172 8.78 -3.12 -1.77
CA ALA A 172 8.70 -4.32 -0.94
C ALA A 172 8.96 -4.00 0.55
N GLY A 173 8.06 -4.47 1.41
CA GLY A 173 8.16 -4.26 2.85
C GLY A 173 7.69 -2.90 3.37
N LEU A 174 7.24 -1.98 2.50
CA LEU A 174 6.70 -0.69 2.93
C LEU A 174 5.24 -0.76 3.41
N TYR A 175 4.54 -1.82 3.04
CA TYR A 175 3.11 -1.96 3.30
C TYR A 175 2.82 -3.24 4.06
N ASP A 176 1.89 -3.15 4.99
CA ASP A 176 1.43 -4.28 5.77
C ASP A 176 0.34 -5.06 5.02
N SER A 177 0.25 -6.33 5.36
CA SER A 177 -0.86 -7.19 4.96
C SER A 177 -1.36 -7.94 6.19
N CYS A 178 -2.65 -7.93 6.43
CA CYS A 178 -3.25 -8.61 7.58
C CYS A 178 -4.24 -9.69 7.15
N THR A 179 -4.50 -10.63 8.04
CA THR A 179 -5.59 -11.60 7.87
C THR A 179 -6.71 -11.22 8.82
N HIS A 180 -7.88 -11.00 8.27
CA HIS A 180 -9.11 -10.82 9.02
C HIS A 180 -9.78 -12.19 9.25
N TYR A 181 -9.95 -12.56 10.49
CA TYR A 181 -10.61 -13.83 10.87
C TYR A 181 -12.10 -13.61 11.14
N PRO A 182 -12.94 -14.64 10.93
CA PRO A 182 -14.41 -14.52 11.08
C PRO A 182 -14.88 -14.04 12.46
N HIS A 183 -14.07 -14.25 13.50
CA HIS A 183 -14.41 -13.84 14.88
C HIS A 183 -14.01 -12.40 15.24
N GLU A 184 -13.34 -11.67 14.34
CA GLU A 184 -12.82 -10.33 14.62
C GLU A 184 -13.84 -9.19 14.40
N GLY A 185 -15.04 -9.51 13.93
CA GLY A 185 -16.13 -8.55 13.79
C GLY A 185 -16.08 -7.78 12.46
N SER A 186 -15.98 -6.45 12.51
CA SER A 186 -16.00 -5.63 11.29
C SER A 186 -14.68 -5.68 10.53
N LEU A 187 -14.76 -5.84 9.21
CA LEU A 187 -13.61 -5.80 8.32
C LEU A 187 -12.91 -4.41 8.28
N GLU A 188 -13.59 -3.35 8.71
CA GLU A 188 -13.07 -1.98 8.70
C GLU A 188 -11.73 -1.83 9.43
N GLU A 189 -11.60 -2.52 10.60
CA GLU A 189 -10.37 -2.43 11.39
C GLU A 189 -9.16 -3.07 10.69
N SER A 190 -9.42 -4.05 9.82
CA SER A 190 -8.39 -4.72 9.04
C SER A 190 -8.02 -3.96 7.75
N ILE A 191 -8.86 -3.01 7.33
CA ILE A 191 -8.63 -2.17 6.14
C ILE A 191 -7.89 -0.88 6.49
N LYS A 192 -8.08 -0.34 7.70
CA LYS A 192 -7.37 0.84 8.22
C LYS A 192 -5.91 0.54 8.56
#